data_7d87d8f78660629b9764a4e620f72bc0
#
_entry.id   7d87d8f78660629b9764a4e620f72bc0
#
_cell.length_a   1.000
_cell.length_b   1.000
_cell.length_c   1.000
_cell.angle_alpha   90.00
_cell.angle_beta   90.00
_cell.angle_gamma   90.00
#
_symmetry.space_group_name_H-M   'P 1'
#
loop_
_entity.id
_entity.type
_entity.pdbx_description
1 polymer ?
#
loop_
_entity_poly.entity_id
_entity_poly.type
_entity_poly.pdbx_seq_one_letter_code
_entity_poly.pdbx_strand_id
1 'polypeptide(L)'
;STFLMKCASPEYQVALVGTIKAGKSTLINALLNYELASTHITPETAALTKFKYAEEDFVEVSFYSNQEWDALWNSASNAKNSVFIEEYNNLGADIEKPKWIDQPPQRLQFSDRAELKAEIERRTSSKSPQHYFVKEVVVGLKDFDLPDGVVLIDTPGLNDVVKFRSHVTDQYIDRANAVLMCVKSDKLEGGELLTLNRVFKNTHGKVDKIYVIATQTDTLPNPEEDWSAQQGEWTKYLKGEDYFGNVGLVQSNLIPVSATLFSLLEKYRREEFGGSRDKEYRAFRSILMKYGIFDESELGEQFATLEDMTNVRRLLHILKTKVVAKYKDELVDGIVRDYDYYGSKIKELMSKKRTAQEKFIADTQKGIEQLQEERNRKLNELQEIKESQQELTELVKRLRSEMTEAIDAAMEEIRKAQ
;
A
#
# COMPACT_ATOMS: atom_id res chain seq x y z
N SER A 1 -9.87 -1.76 -15.87
CA SER A 1 -9.64 -0.39 -15.42
C SER A 1 -9.79 -0.32 -13.90
N THR A 2 -9.07 0.56 -13.26
CA THR A 2 -9.01 0.70 -11.79
C THR A 2 -10.37 1.04 -11.18
N PHE A 3 -11.15 1.88 -11.85
CA PHE A 3 -12.51 2.25 -11.40
C PHE A 3 -13.42 1.02 -11.36
N LEU A 4 -13.40 0.21 -12.42
CA LEU A 4 -14.20 -1.00 -12.51
C LEU A 4 -13.85 -2.01 -11.39
N MET A 5 -12.58 -2.14 -11.05
CA MET A 5 -12.14 -3.00 -9.95
C MET A 5 -12.64 -2.50 -8.59
N LYS A 6 -12.61 -1.18 -8.33
CA LYS A 6 -13.17 -0.59 -7.11
C LYS A 6 -14.68 -0.82 -6.99
N CYS A 7 -15.41 -0.73 -8.11
CA CYS A 7 -16.85 -0.95 -8.12
C CYS A 7 -17.24 -2.42 -7.91
N ALA A 8 -16.44 -3.34 -8.45
CA ALA A 8 -16.71 -4.78 -8.37
C ALA A 8 -16.38 -5.38 -6.98
N SER A 9 -15.44 -4.80 -6.26
CA SER A 9 -15.04 -5.23 -4.92
C SER A 9 -14.62 -4.00 -4.11
N PRO A 10 -15.57 -3.33 -3.44
CA PRO A 10 -15.29 -2.12 -2.68
C PRO A 10 -14.48 -2.49 -1.45
N GLU A 11 -13.18 -2.27 -1.50
CA GLU A 11 -12.27 -2.47 -0.38
C GLU A 11 -11.81 -1.13 0.18
N TYR A 12 -11.77 -1.00 1.49
CA TYR A 12 -11.13 0.11 2.19
C TYR A 12 -9.65 -0.18 2.35
N GLN A 13 -8.83 0.48 1.57
CA GLN A 13 -7.40 0.21 1.46
C GLN A 13 -6.59 1.08 2.44
N VAL A 14 -5.85 0.43 3.33
CA VAL A 14 -4.89 1.04 4.26
C VAL A 14 -3.48 0.67 3.79
N ALA A 15 -2.78 1.60 3.14
CA ALA A 15 -1.45 1.36 2.61
C ALA A 15 -0.37 1.69 3.64
N LEU A 16 0.52 0.73 3.90
CA LEU A 16 1.74 0.99 4.67
C LEU A 16 2.87 1.37 3.72
N VAL A 17 3.45 2.52 3.94
CA VAL A 17 4.45 3.13 3.07
C VAL A 17 5.66 3.57 3.90
N GLY A 18 6.84 3.55 3.34
CA GLY A 18 8.06 4.00 4.01
C GLY A 18 9.31 3.47 3.32
N THR A 19 10.46 3.94 3.76
CA THR A 19 11.77 3.48 3.29
C THR A 19 12.02 2.00 3.65
N ILE A 20 13.06 1.43 3.08
CA ILE A 20 13.55 0.10 3.48
C ILE A 20 13.95 0.16 4.96
N LYS A 21 13.56 -0.85 5.75
CA LYS A 21 13.81 -0.93 7.20
C LYS A 21 13.08 0.13 8.06
N ALA A 22 12.09 0.82 7.50
CA ALA A 22 11.24 1.74 8.27
C ALA A 22 10.26 1.02 9.24
N GLY A 23 10.32 -0.30 9.40
CA GLY A 23 9.49 -1.04 10.34
C GLY A 23 8.06 -1.37 9.85
N LYS A 24 7.78 -1.26 8.54
CA LYS A 24 6.45 -1.58 7.96
C LYS A 24 5.97 -2.99 8.31
N SER A 25 6.76 -4.00 7.95
CA SER A 25 6.40 -5.41 8.19
C SER A 25 6.30 -5.74 9.68
N THR A 26 7.16 -5.13 10.52
CA THR A 26 7.07 -5.27 11.99
C THR A 26 5.77 -4.67 12.51
N LEU A 27 5.36 -3.51 11.98
CA LEU A 27 4.09 -2.89 12.33
C LEU A 27 2.89 -3.75 11.89
N ILE A 28 2.92 -4.28 10.68
CA ILE A 28 1.89 -5.20 10.19
C ILE A 28 1.77 -6.41 11.12
N ASN A 29 2.89 -7.05 11.46
CA ASN A 29 2.90 -8.21 12.36
C ASN A 29 2.32 -7.87 13.74
N ALA A 30 2.62 -6.69 14.28
CA ALA A 30 2.02 -6.21 15.52
C ALA A 30 0.50 -5.97 15.39
N LEU A 31 0.04 -5.39 14.28
CA LEU A 31 -1.39 -5.18 14.02
C LEU A 31 -2.15 -6.49 13.80
N LEU A 32 -1.51 -7.49 13.19
CA LEU A 32 -2.07 -8.83 12.99
C LEU A 32 -1.97 -9.70 14.24
N ASN A 33 -1.17 -9.28 15.22
CA ASN A 33 -0.80 -10.06 16.41
C ASN A 33 -0.21 -11.45 16.06
N TYR A 34 0.42 -11.56 14.88
CA TYR A 34 1.08 -12.75 14.35
C TYR A 34 2.16 -12.39 13.33
N GLU A 35 3.25 -13.16 13.25
CA GLU A 35 4.35 -12.92 12.34
C GLU A 35 4.09 -13.51 10.94
N LEU A 36 3.41 -12.78 10.07
CA LEU A 36 3.12 -13.17 8.69
C LEU A 36 3.90 -12.35 7.65
N ALA A 37 4.12 -11.05 7.91
CA ALA A 37 4.91 -10.21 7.02
C ALA A 37 6.40 -10.44 7.26
N SER A 38 7.19 -10.59 6.18
CA SER A 38 8.64 -10.80 6.28
C SER A 38 9.34 -9.58 6.88
N THR A 39 10.15 -9.83 7.91
CA THR A 39 10.96 -8.80 8.62
C THR A 39 12.46 -8.91 8.32
N HIS A 40 12.84 -9.68 7.31
CA HIS A 40 14.26 -9.92 6.99
C HIS A 40 15.00 -8.64 6.56
N ILE A 41 16.32 -8.65 6.77
CA ILE A 41 17.21 -7.49 6.57
C ILE A 41 17.40 -7.14 5.09
N THR A 42 17.23 -8.11 4.20
CA THR A 42 17.28 -7.91 2.75
C THR A 42 15.96 -7.33 2.23
N PRO A 43 15.95 -6.53 1.15
CA PRO A 43 14.72 -6.00 0.59
C PRO A 43 13.88 -7.13 -0.01
N GLU A 44 13.12 -7.83 0.84
CA GLU A 44 12.38 -9.04 0.44
C GLU A 44 10.96 -8.75 -0.05
N THR A 45 10.38 -7.60 0.28
CA THR A 45 9.02 -7.26 -0.13
C THR A 45 9.02 -6.80 -1.60
N ALA A 46 9.31 -7.74 -2.50
CA ALA A 46 9.24 -7.50 -3.94
C ALA A 46 7.80 -7.49 -4.44
N ALA A 47 6.93 -8.31 -3.83
CA ALA A 47 5.52 -8.45 -4.14
C ALA A 47 4.66 -7.63 -3.19
N LEU A 48 3.60 -7.03 -3.72
CA LEU A 48 2.57 -6.38 -2.93
C LEU A 48 1.87 -7.44 -2.09
N THR A 49 1.81 -7.26 -0.76
CA THR A 49 1.10 -8.18 0.13
C THR A 49 -0.10 -7.51 0.76
N LYS A 50 -1.26 -8.13 0.66
CA LYS A 50 -2.54 -7.67 1.21
C LYS A 50 -3.02 -8.60 2.30
N PHE A 51 -3.48 -8.03 3.42
CA PHE A 51 -4.07 -8.76 4.52
C PHE A 51 -5.50 -8.30 4.72
N LYS A 52 -6.45 -9.23 4.78
CA LYS A 52 -7.87 -8.94 4.95
C LYS A 52 -8.60 -10.02 5.73
N TYR A 53 -9.80 -9.68 6.21
CA TYR A 53 -10.70 -10.66 6.79
C TYR A 53 -11.14 -11.69 5.76
N ALA A 54 -11.28 -12.93 6.21
CA ALA A 54 -11.89 -14.02 5.45
C ALA A 54 -12.46 -15.06 6.43
N GLU A 55 -13.45 -15.82 5.98
CA GLU A 55 -14.03 -16.90 6.79
C GLU A 55 -13.05 -18.05 7.06
N GLU A 56 -12.06 -18.21 6.16
CA GLU A 56 -11.01 -19.22 6.26
C GLU A 56 -9.63 -18.60 5.93
N ASP A 57 -8.60 -19.13 6.57
CA ASP A 57 -7.23 -18.69 6.31
C ASP A 57 -6.78 -19.18 4.92
N PHE A 58 -6.34 -18.25 4.08
CA PHE A 58 -5.85 -18.57 2.74
C PHE A 58 -4.70 -17.66 2.29
N VAL A 59 -3.96 -18.13 1.32
CA VAL A 59 -3.02 -17.35 0.51
C VAL A 59 -3.44 -17.44 -0.95
N GLU A 60 -3.61 -16.30 -1.60
CA GLU A 60 -3.83 -16.21 -3.03
C GLU A 60 -2.67 -15.44 -3.68
N VAL A 61 -2.05 -16.03 -4.67
CA VAL A 61 -0.86 -15.50 -5.34
C VAL A 61 -1.19 -15.21 -6.79
N SER A 62 -0.97 -13.97 -7.21
CA SER A 62 -1.06 -13.54 -8.60
C SER A 62 0.31 -13.32 -9.20
N PHE A 63 0.46 -13.62 -10.49
CA PHE A 63 1.71 -13.53 -11.21
C PHE A 63 1.69 -12.39 -12.24
N TYR A 64 2.87 -11.92 -12.64
CA TYR A 64 2.98 -10.94 -13.72
C TYR A 64 2.58 -11.56 -15.06
N SER A 65 1.89 -10.75 -15.90
CA SER A 65 1.75 -11.04 -17.31
C SER A 65 3.07 -10.81 -18.05
N ASN A 66 3.21 -11.33 -19.27
CA ASN A 66 4.38 -11.07 -20.12
C ASN A 66 4.63 -9.57 -20.30
N GLN A 67 3.57 -8.79 -20.57
CA GLN A 67 3.69 -7.34 -20.75
C GLN A 67 4.18 -6.61 -19.49
N GLU A 68 3.63 -6.98 -18.33
CA GLU A 68 4.04 -6.38 -17.05
C GLU A 68 5.47 -6.78 -16.68
N TRP A 69 5.84 -8.03 -16.92
CA TRP A 69 7.20 -8.52 -16.70
C TRP A 69 8.21 -7.79 -17.59
N ASP A 70 7.92 -7.65 -18.89
CA ASP A 70 8.78 -6.93 -19.81
C ASP A 70 8.94 -5.44 -19.42
N ALA A 71 7.88 -4.80 -18.95
CA ALA A 71 7.94 -3.44 -18.43
C ALA A 71 8.83 -3.35 -17.17
N LEU A 72 8.72 -4.30 -16.23
CA LEU A 72 9.56 -4.41 -15.04
C LEU A 72 11.01 -4.63 -15.40
N TRP A 73 11.30 -5.59 -16.28
CA TRP A 73 12.65 -5.94 -16.73
C TRP A 73 13.34 -4.77 -17.45
N ASN A 74 12.62 -4.12 -18.37
CA ASN A 74 13.12 -2.93 -19.07
C ASN A 74 13.40 -1.78 -18.09
N SER A 75 12.54 -1.58 -17.08
CA SER A 75 12.75 -0.58 -16.05
C SER A 75 14.02 -0.86 -15.23
N ALA A 76 14.26 -2.11 -14.84
CA ALA A 76 15.45 -2.52 -14.11
C ALA A 76 16.72 -2.38 -14.95
N SER A 77 16.67 -2.78 -16.22
CA SER A 77 17.79 -2.70 -17.16
C SER A 77 18.18 -1.25 -17.47
N ASN A 78 17.19 -0.38 -17.71
CA ASN A 78 17.42 1.05 -17.99
C ASN A 78 17.96 1.80 -16.76
N ALA A 79 17.57 1.38 -15.56
CA ALA A 79 18.10 1.95 -14.31
C ALA A 79 19.54 1.50 -14.02
N LYS A 80 20.13 0.62 -14.86
CA LYS A 80 21.44 -0.04 -14.62
C LYS A 80 21.47 -0.71 -13.24
N ASN A 81 20.37 -1.31 -12.83
CA ASN A 81 20.27 -2.00 -11.57
C ASN A 81 21.00 -3.34 -11.65
N SER A 82 22.33 -3.30 -11.50
CA SER A 82 23.19 -4.47 -11.56
C SER A 82 22.77 -5.49 -10.48
N VAL A 83 22.40 -5.04 -9.29
CA VAL A 83 22.07 -5.91 -8.16
C VAL A 83 20.85 -6.77 -8.48
N PHE A 84 19.75 -6.19 -8.96
CA PHE A 84 18.54 -6.94 -9.33
C PHE A 84 18.82 -7.98 -10.42
N ILE A 85 19.57 -7.59 -11.46
CA ILE A 85 19.90 -8.46 -12.60
C ILE A 85 20.88 -9.55 -12.18
N GLU A 86 21.88 -9.22 -11.38
CA GLU A 86 22.87 -10.18 -10.86
C GLU A 86 22.20 -11.22 -9.94
N GLU A 87 21.35 -10.79 -9.00
CA GLU A 87 20.61 -11.70 -8.12
C GLU A 87 19.66 -12.60 -8.92
N TYR A 88 18.93 -12.06 -9.90
CA TYR A 88 18.07 -12.81 -10.80
C TYR A 88 18.84 -13.92 -11.53
N ASN A 89 20.01 -13.58 -12.08
CA ASN A 89 20.88 -14.53 -12.79
C ASN A 89 21.49 -15.57 -11.83
N ASN A 90 21.97 -15.14 -10.65
CA ASN A 90 22.56 -16.02 -9.65
C ASN A 90 21.58 -17.07 -9.12
N LEU A 91 20.31 -16.72 -9.01
CA LEU A 91 19.25 -17.64 -8.62
C LEU A 91 18.74 -18.52 -9.77
N GLY A 92 19.22 -18.31 -11.00
CA GLY A 92 18.75 -19.04 -12.18
C GLY A 92 17.26 -18.81 -12.46
N ALA A 93 16.74 -17.64 -12.13
CA ALA A 93 15.32 -17.35 -12.20
C ALA A 93 14.75 -17.41 -13.62
N ASP A 94 15.58 -17.24 -14.65
CA ASP A 94 15.16 -17.37 -16.06
C ASP A 94 14.59 -18.75 -16.40
N ILE A 95 15.08 -19.80 -15.74
CA ILE A 95 14.58 -21.19 -15.89
C ILE A 95 13.16 -21.31 -15.33
N GLU A 96 12.83 -20.55 -14.31
CA GLU A 96 11.53 -20.57 -13.66
C GLU A 96 10.49 -19.69 -14.38
N LYS A 97 10.93 -18.68 -15.13
CA LYS A 97 10.06 -17.70 -15.82
C LYS A 97 8.89 -18.35 -16.57
N PRO A 98 9.07 -19.38 -17.44
CA PRO A 98 7.97 -19.99 -18.21
C PRO A 98 6.91 -20.67 -17.32
N LYS A 99 7.25 -21.02 -16.06
CA LYS A 99 6.34 -21.71 -15.15
C LYS A 99 5.38 -20.73 -14.46
N TRP A 100 5.74 -19.44 -14.36
CA TRP A 100 5.05 -18.50 -13.50
C TRP A 100 4.42 -17.30 -14.24
N ILE A 101 5.03 -16.87 -15.35
CA ILE A 101 4.49 -15.75 -16.13
C ILE A 101 3.19 -16.17 -16.83
N ASP A 102 2.20 -15.26 -16.86
CA ASP A 102 0.84 -15.47 -17.41
C ASP A 102 0.06 -16.63 -16.75
N GLN A 103 0.49 -17.11 -15.59
CA GLN A 103 -0.27 -18.14 -14.88
C GLN A 103 -1.50 -17.53 -14.18
N PRO A 104 -2.61 -18.27 -14.11
CA PRO A 104 -3.78 -17.85 -13.35
C PRO A 104 -3.43 -17.75 -11.86
N PRO A 105 -4.15 -16.91 -11.08
CA PRO A 105 -3.97 -16.83 -9.65
C PRO A 105 -4.12 -18.21 -8.98
N GLN A 106 -3.26 -18.46 -7.99
CA GLN A 106 -3.27 -19.69 -7.20
C GLN A 106 -3.77 -19.39 -5.80
N ARG A 107 -4.84 -20.06 -5.36
CA ARG A 107 -5.39 -19.93 -4.00
C ARG A 107 -5.25 -21.23 -3.24
N LEU A 108 -4.65 -21.14 -2.04
CA LEU A 108 -4.42 -22.24 -1.12
C LEU A 108 -5.04 -21.91 0.23
N GLN A 109 -5.76 -22.86 0.82
CA GLN A 109 -6.37 -22.73 2.15
C GLN A 109 -5.49 -23.42 3.20
N PHE A 110 -5.48 -22.88 4.40
CA PHE A 110 -4.67 -23.35 5.50
C PHE A 110 -5.48 -23.47 6.77
N SER A 111 -5.24 -24.56 7.52
CA SER A 111 -5.77 -24.73 8.89
C SER A 111 -4.73 -24.38 9.96
N ASP A 112 -3.45 -24.34 9.59
CA ASP A 112 -2.31 -24.04 10.44
C ASP A 112 -1.63 -22.74 10.00
N ARG A 113 -1.40 -21.85 10.97
CA ARG A 113 -0.76 -20.53 10.75
C ARG A 113 0.74 -20.65 10.43
N ALA A 114 1.42 -21.69 10.91
CA ALA A 114 2.82 -21.92 10.58
C ALA A 114 2.97 -22.34 9.12
N GLU A 115 2.07 -23.20 8.61
CA GLU A 115 2.02 -23.56 7.19
C GLU A 115 1.69 -22.36 6.30
N LEU A 116 0.72 -21.54 6.71
CA LEU A 116 0.36 -20.30 6.02
C LEU A 116 1.57 -19.35 5.96
N LYS A 117 2.27 -19.13 7.07
CA LYS A 117 3.50 -18.33 7.12
C LYS A 117 4.57 -18.89 6.17
N ALA A 118 4.83 -20.19 6.22
CA ALA A 118 5.81 -20.85 5.35
C ALA A 118 5.47 -20.66 3.85
N GLU A 119 4.19 -20.70 3.49
CA GLU A 119 3.75 -20.45 2.10
C GLU A 119 3.99 -19.00 1.69
N ILE A 120 3.65 -18.02 2.54
CA ILE A 120 3.95 -16.60 2.27
C ILE A 120 5.45 -16.41 2.06
N GLU A 121 6.28 -16.91 2.97
CA GLU A 121 7.75 -16.83 2.88
C GLU A 121 8.27 -17.50 1.60
N ARG A 122 7.74 -18.66 1.23
CA ARG A 122 8.12 -19.37 0.00
C ARG A 122 7.86 -18.53 -1.25
N ARG A 123 6.77 -17.73 -1.28
CA ARG A 123 6.36 -16.91 -2.42
C ARG A 123 7.04 -15.56 -2.48
N THR A 124 7.43 -15.01 -1.34
CA THR A 124 7.96 -13.65 -1.23
C THR A 124 9.45 -13.58 -0.91
N SER A 125 10.08 -14.67 -0.51
CA SER A 125 11.49 -14.69 -0.12
C SER A 125 12.43 -14.44 -1.29
N SER A 126 13.36 -13.51 -1.11
CA SER A 126 14.44 -13.22 -2.06
C SER A 126 15.37 -14.42 -2.33
N LYS A 127 15.30 -15.47 -1.53
CA LYS A 127 16.05 -16.72 -1.74
C LYS A 127 15.40 -17.67 -2.76
N SER A 128 14.15 -17.42 -3.13
CA SER A 128 13.40 -18.23 -4.09
C SER A 128 13.35 -17.55 -5.45
N PRO A 129 13.77 -18.19 -6.55
CA PRO A 129 13.69 -17.58 -7.89
C PRO A 129 12.26 -17.20 -8.29
N GLN A 130 11.27 -17.86 -7.73
CA GLN A 130 9.85 -17.62 -7.99
C GLN A 130 9.40 -16.22 -7.58
N HIS A 131 10.00 -15.63 -6.52
CA HIS A 131 9.56 -14.32 -5.99
C HIS A 131 9.61 -13.19 -7.04
N TYR A 132 10.46 -13.31 -8.06
CA TYR A 132 10.56 -12.34 -9.15
C TYR A 132 9.27 -12.23 -9.96
N PHE A 133 8.51 -13.32 -10.08
CA PHE A 133 7.33 -13.44 -10.93
C PHE A 133 6.02 -13.22 -10.17
N VAL A 134 6.07 -13.12 -8.84
CA VAL A 134 4.92 -12.84 -7.99
C VAL A 134 4.60 -11.34 -8.05
N LYS A 135 3.39 -11.02 -8.49
CA LYS A 135 2.86 -9.65 -8.58
C LYS A 135 2.22 -9.21 -7.27
N GLU A 136 1.36 -10.07 -6.72
CA GLU A 136 0.58 -9.79 -5.52
C GLU A 136 0.33 -11.05 -4.72
N VAL A 137 0.35 -10.93 -3.40
CA VAL A 137 -0.05 -11.96 -2.46
C VAL A 137 -1.22 -11.43 -1.64
N VAL A 138 -2.35 -12.12 -1.63
CA VAL A 138 -3.51 -11.80 -0.80
C VAL A 138 -3.61 -12.85 0.30
N VAL A 139 -3.60 -12.42 1.54
CA VAL A 139 -3.71 -13.25 2.74
C VAL A 139 -5.06 -12.98 3.39
N GLY A 140 -5.92 -13.97 3.39
CA GLY A 140 -7.19 -13.95 4.12
C GLY A 140 -7.01 -14.56 5.50
N LEU A 141 -7.55 -13.92 6.54
CA LEU A 141 -7.39 -14.31 7.93
C LEU A 141 -8.74 -14.28 8.64
N LYS A 142 -9.14 -15.40 9.29
CA LYS A 142 -10.41 -15.51 10.02
C LYS A 142 -10.45 -14.71 11.32
N ASP A 143 -9.28 -14.41 11.91
CA ASP A 143 -9.13 -13.63 13.14
C ASP A 143 -8.56 -12.23 12.89
N PHE A 144 -8.73 -11.70 11.68
CA PHE A 144 -8.32 -10.35 11.32
C PHE A 144 -9.12 -9.31 12.12
N ASP A 145 -8.42 -8.54 12.98
CA ASP A 145 -9.05 -7.62 13.95
C ASP A 145 -9.52 -6.28 13.34
N LEU A 146 -9.70 -6.23 12.02
CA LEU A 146 -10.35 -5.11 11.31
C LEU A 146 -11.58 -5.63 10.59
N PRO A 147 -12.61 -4.80 10.38
CA PRO A 147 -13.85 -5.22 9.75
C PRO A 147 -13.67 -5.77 8.34
N ASP A 148 -14.60 -6.61 7.91
CA ASP A 148 -14.70 -7.04 6.52
C ASP A 148 -14.73 -5.85 5.57
N GLY A 149 -14.03 -5.99 4.44
CA GLY A 149 -13.81 -4.92 3.47
C GLY A 149 -12.58 -4.04 3.75
N VAL A 150 -11.99 -4.07 4.95
CA VAL A 150 -10.71 -3.38 5.22
C VAL A 150 -9.53 -4.25 4.81
N VAL A 151 -8.60 -3.67 4.05
CA VAL A 151 -7.40 -4.33 3.55
C VAL A 151 -6.16 -3.58 3.99
N LEU A 152 -5.28 -4.23 4.75
CA LEU A 152 -3.94 -3.73 5.02
C LEU A 152 -3.02 -4.11 3.86
N ILE A 153 -2.27 -3.14 3.34
CA ILE A 153 -1.41 -3.33 2.17
C ILE A 153 0.04 -3.05 2.56
N ASP A 154 0.88 -4.09 2.55
CA ASP A 154 2.34 -3.93 2.63
C ASP A 154 2.87 -3.59 1.25
N THR A 155 3.34 -2.35 1.08
CA THR A 155 3.87 -1.88 -0.20
C THR A 155 5.38 -2.08 -0.26
N PRO A 156 5.95 -2.36 -1.45
CA PRO A 156 7.38 -2.26 -1.66
C PRO A 156 7.93 -0.90 -1.21
N GLY A 157 9.18 -0.86 -0.73
CA GLY A 157 9.78 0.39 -0.28
C GLY A 157 9.81 1.46 -1.38
N LEU A 158 9.47 2.70 -1.07
CA LEU A 158 9.42 3.81 -2.04
C LEU A 158 10.78 4.13 -2.69
N ASN A 159 11.87 3.72 -2.06
CA ASN A 159 13.22 3.82 -2.60
C ASN A 159 13.72 2.48 -3.14
N ASP A 160 12.81 1.60 -3.60
CA ASP A 160 13.22 0.40 -4.30
C ASP A 160 14.01 0.79 -5.55
N VAL A 161 15.11 0.09 -5.76
CA VAL A 161 16.05 0.32 -6.88
C VAL A 161 15.36 0.11 -8.22
N VAL A 162 14.29 -0.70 -8.25
CA VAL A 162 13.46 -0.91 -9.44
C VAL A 162 12.34 0.15 -9.49
N LYS A 163 12.51 1.17 -10.33
CA LYS A 163 11.54 2.27 -10.49
C LYS A 163 10.10 1.79 -10.75
N PHE A 164 9.92 0.64 -11.39
CA PHE A 164 8.60 0.05 -11.62
C PHE A 164 7.87 -0.25 -10.30
N ARG A 165 8.57 -0.82 -9.31
CA ARG A 165 7.99 -1.12 -7.99
C ARG A 165 7.63 0.15 -7.22
N SER A 166 8.49 1.16 -7.29
CA SER A 166 8.19 2.48 -6.72
C SER A 166 6.95 3.11 -7.35
N HIS A 167 6.74 2.93 -8.66
CA HIS A 167 5.54 3.42 -9.36
C HIS A 167 4.27 2.69 -8.91
N VAL A 168 4.34 1.38 -8.68
CA VAL A 168 3.23 0.62 -8.08
C VAL A 168 2.86 1.20 -6.71
N THR A 169 3.85 1.48 -5.86
CA THR A 169 3.61 2.09 -4.55
C THR A 169 2.94 3.47 -4.66
N ASP A 170 3.35 4.33 -5.61
CA ASP A 170 2.70 5.63 -5.85
C ASP A 170 1.22 5.47 -6.22
N GLN A 171 0.89 4.50 -7.06
CA GLN A 171 -0.50 4.21 -7.41
C GLN A 171 -1.34 3.79 -6.19
N TYR A 172 -0.74 3.05 -5.24
CA TYR A 172 -1.43 2.69 -4.00
C TYR A 172 -1.56 3.87 -3.04
N ILE A 173 -0.59 4.78 -2.95
CA ILE A 173 -0.70 6.01 -2.15
C ILE A 173 -1.88 6.86 -2.64
N ASP A 174 -2.01 7.04 -3.94
CA ASP A 174 -3.11 7.80 -4.53
C ASP A 174 -4.47 7.18 -4.23
N ARG A 175 -4.58 5.85 -4.39
CA ARG A 175 -5.83 5.10 -4.29
C ARG A 175 -6.24 4.75 -2.86
N ALA A 176 -5.27 4.60 -1.95
CA ALA A 176 -5.56 4.21 -0.57
C ALA A 176 -6.50 5.20 0.12
N ASN A 177 -7.38 4.67 0.94
CA ASN A 177 -8.29 5.45 1.78
C ASN A 177 -7.55 5.99 3.00
N ALA A 178 -6.57 5.24 3.52
CA ALA A 178 -5.63 5.71 4.54
C ALA A 178 -4.20 5.30 4.19
N VAL A 179 -3.23 6.13 4.56
CA VAL A 179 -1.80 5.89 4.32
C VAL A 179 -1.07 5.93 5.67
N LEU A 180 -0.49 4.82 6.07
CA LEU A 180 0.39 4.73 7.24
C LEU A 180 1.84 4.93 6.76
N MET A 181 2.33 6.16 6.86
CA MET A 181 3.70 6.51 6.50
C MET A 181 4.64 6.16 7.64
N CYS A 182 5.35 5.03 7.52
CA CYS A 182 6.32 4.55 8.51
C CYS A 182 7.66 5.28 8.33
N VAL A 183 8.11 5.91 9.40
CA VAL A 183 9.39 6.63 9.51
C VAL A 183 10.07 6.22 10.80
N LYS A 184 11.35 5.90 10.74
CA LYS A 184 12.11 5.57 11.95
C LYS A 184 12.21 6.77 12.89
N SER A 185 11.97 6.57 14.19
CA SER A 185 11.82 7.64 15.17
C SER A 185 13.10 8.41 15.50
N ASP A 186 14.28 7.88 15.12
CA ASP A 186 15.56 8.49 15.49
C ASP A 186 15.88 9.79 14.71
N LYS A 187 15.32 9.95 13.50
CA LYS A 187 15.56 11.14 12.68
C LYS A 187 14.56 11.28 11.53
N LEU A 188 14.35 12.52 11.11
CA LEU A 188 13.56 12.87 9.94
C LEU A 188 14.46 13.66 8.95
N GLU A 189 15.27 12.94 8.18
CA GLU A 189 16.23 13.55 7.25
C GLU A 189 16.47 12.65 6.03
N GLY A 190 17.13 13.18 5.00
CA GLY A 190 17.56 12.40 3.85
C GLY A 190 16.43 11.70 3.10
N GLY A 191 16.50 10.37 3.03
CA GLY A 191 15.57 9.52 2.32
C GLY A 191 14.15 9.50 2.91
N GLU A 192 14.04 9.62 4.25
CA GLU A 192 12.77 9.70 4.96
C GLU A 192 12.00 10.95 4.57
N LEU A 193 12.68 12.11 4.54
CA LEU A 193 12.07 13.38 4.15
C LEU A 193 11.64 13.39 2.69
N LEU A 194 12.45 12.82 1.78
CA LEU A 194 12.10 12.66 0.37
C LEU A 194 10.86 11.77 0.20
N THR A 195 10.79 10.68 0.96
CA THR A 195 9.65 9.76 0.95
C THR A 195 8.39 10.44 1.48
N LEU A 196 8.51 11.19 2.56
CA LEU A 196 7.42 11.97 3.15
C LEU A 196 6.87 12.99 2.15
N ASN A 197 7.74 13.78 1.51
CA ASN A 197 7.36 14.72 0.45
C ASN A 197 6.60 14.02 -0.69
N ARG A 198 7.06 12.85 -1.09
CA ARG A 198 6.43 12.05 -2.15
C ARG A 198 5.03 11.58 -1.75
N VAL A 199 4.86 11.10 -0.51
CA VAL A 199 3.56 10.68 0.01
C VAL A 199 2.57 11.85 0.03
N PHE A 200 2.96 12.99 0.60
CA PHE A 200 2.07 14.15 0.68
C PHE A 200 1.68 14.69 -0.70
N LYS A 201 2.60 14.74 -1.65
CA LYS A 201 2.31 15.15 -3.04
C LYS A 201 1.35 14.20 -3.74
N ASN A 202 1.51 12.89 -3.56
CA ASN A 202 0.68 11.88 -4.23
C ASN A 202 -0.72 11.73 -3.62
N THR A 203 -1.02 12.37 -2.48
CA THR A 203 -2.37 12.36 -1.91
C THR A 203 -3.28 13.46 -2.47
N HIS A 204 -2.77 14.29 -3.37
CA HIS A 204 -3.53 15.35 -4.05
C HIS A 204 -4.35 16.25 -3.07
N GLY A 205 -3.71 16.65 -1.96
CA GLY A 205 -4.31 17.54 -0.95
C GLY A 205 -5.19 16.85 0.09
N LYS A 206 -5.39 15.52 0.01
CA LYS A 206 -6.10 14.73 1.04
C LYS A 206 -5.16 14.34 2.18
N VAL A 207 -4.61 15.33 2.88
CA VAL A 207 -3.61 15.11 3.93
C VAL A 207 -4.18 14.46 5.20
N ASP A 208 -5.49 14.56 5.41
CA ASP A 208 -6.21 13.96 6.54
C ASP A 208 -6.22 12.42 6.52
N LYS A 209 -6.00 11.80 5.35
CA LYS A 209 -5.85 10.35 5.21
C LYS A 209 -4.44 9.83 5.56
N ILE A 210 -3.44 10.72 5.75
CA ILE A 210 -2.07 10.36 6.05
C ILE A 210 -1.89 10.29 7.57
N TYR A 211 -1.32 9.17 8.04
CA TYR A 211 -0.84 8.99 9.40
C TYR A 211 0.67 8.79 9.34
N VAL A 212 1.43 9.67 9.97
CA VAL A 212 2.88 9.53 10.10
C VAL A 212 3.16 8.69 11.34
N ILE A 213 3.67 7.50 11.12
CA ILE A 213 3.97 6.54 12.18
C ILE A 213 5.46 6.58 12.46
N ALA A 214 5.82 7.16 13.62
CA ALA A 214 7.19 7.14 14.10
C ALA A 214 7.47 5.74 14.70
N THR A 215 8.11 4.89 13.92
CA THR A 215 8.36 3.49 14.27
C THR A 215 9.64 3.31 15.08
N GLN A 216 9.80 2.14 15.71
CA GLN A 216 11.02 1.74 16.40
C GLN A 216 11.39 2.68 17.57
N THR A 217 10.41 3.25 18.28
CA THR A 217 10.67 4.11 19.45
C THR A 217 11.40 3.36 20.57
N ASP A 218 11.24 2.04 20.66
CA ASP A 218 11.98 1.13 21.55
C ASP A 218 13.49 1.07 21.25
N THR A 219 13.93 1.52 20.09
CA THR A 219 15.38 1.55 19.76
C THR A 219 16.08 2.77 20.30
N LEU A 220 15.35 3.85 20.64
CA LEU A 220 15.92 5.04 21.24
C LEU A 220 16.62 4.72 22.58
N PRO A 221 17.67 5.43 22.95
CA PRO A 221 18.35 5.22 24.25
C PRO A 221 17.41 5.41 25.45
N ASN A 222 16.69 6.54 25.50
CA ASN A 222 15.65 6.86 26.47
C ASN A 222 14.33 7.08 25.72
N PRO A 223 13.52 6.03 25.48
CA PRO A 223 12.41 6.08 24.52
C PRO A 223 11.42 7.22 24.73
N GLU A 224 11.07 7.54 25.97
CA GLU A 224 10.09 8.59 26.28
C GLU A 224 10.68 10.00 26.10
N GLU A 225 11.84 10.27 26.68
CA GLU A 225 12.47 11.59 26.63
C GLU A 225 12.95 11.92 25.22
N ASP A 226 13.65 10.97 24.57
CA ASP A 226 14.19 11.16 23.24
C ASP A 226 13.07 11.34 22.22
N TRP A 227 11.98 10.57 22.34
CA TRP A 227 10.83 10.76 21.47
C TRP A 227 10.15 12.11 21.70
N SER A 228 9.99 12.54 22.95
CA SER A 228 9.40 13.85 23.25
C SER A 228 10.16 15.00 22.58
N ALA A 229 11.49 14.94 22.60
CA ALA A 229 12.34 15.90 21.91
C ALA A 229 12.18 15.81 20.38
N GLN A 230 12.22 14.61 19.80
CA GLN A 230 12.05 14.39 18.38
C GLN A 230 10.67 14.82 17.89
N GLN A 231 9.61 14.54 18.62
CA GLN A 231 8.25 14.92 18.28
C GLN A 231 8.12 16.44 18.14
N GLY A 232 8.80 17.21 18.98
CA GLY A 232 8.86 18.67 18.87
C GLY A 232 9.48 19.13 17.55
N GLU A 233 10.58 18.51 17.12
CA GLU A 233 11.22 18.82 15.86
C GLU A 233 10.35 18.38 14.66
N TRP A 234 9.81 17.17 14.68
CA TRP A 234 8.94 16.68 13.60
C TRP A 234 7.69 17.56 13.45
N THR A 235 7.12 18.03 14.56
CA THR A 235 5.96 18.92 14.53
C THR A 235 6.26 20.23 13.81
N LYS A 236 7.49 20.76 13.92
CA LYS A 236 7.91 21.98 13.19
C LYS A 236 7.89 21.80 11.69
N TYR A 237 8.27 20.60 11.19
CA TYR A 237 8.20 20.27 9.77
C TYR A 237 6.76 19.99 9.33
N LEU A 238 6.08 19.08 10.03
CA LEU A 238 4.79 18.53 9.61
C LEU A 238 3.65 19.53 9.66
N LYS A 239 3.76 20.63 10.42
CA LYS A 239 2.77 21.72 10.43
C LYS A 239 2.83 22.62 9.20
N GLY A 240 3.87 22.49 8.35
CA GLY A 240 4.02 23.29 7.12
C GLY A 240 2.89 23.02 6.12
N GLU A 241 2.64 23.99 5.23
CA GLU A 241 1.57 23.93 4.23
C GLU A 241 1.76 22.77 3.22
N ASP A 242 3.00 22.40 2.95
CA ASP A 242 3.34 21.26 2.09
C ASP A 242 3.00 19.90 2.73
N TYR A 243 2.65 19.89 4.02
CA TYR A 243 2.32 18.71 4.81
C TYR A 243 0.90 18.78 5.37
N PHE A 244 0.75 18.78 6.69
CA PHE A 244 -0.59 18.82 7.32
C PHE A 244 -1.23 20.22 7.35
N GLY A 245 -0.46 21.30 7.19
CA GLY A 245 -0.94 22.67 7.19
C GLY A 245 -1.38 23.20 8.55
N ASN A 246 -1.54 22.35 9.57
CA ASN A 246 -1.92 22.77 10.93
C ASN A 246 -1.43 21.82 12.01
N VAL A 247 -1.29 22.33 13.24
CA VAL A 247 -0.80 21.58 14.40
C VAL A 247 -1.82 20.52 14.87
N GLY A 248 -3.11 20.76 14.74
CA GLY A 248 -4.15 19.82 15.17
C GLY A 248 -4.09 18.51 14.41
N LEU A 249 -3.88 18.56 13.09
CA LEU A 249 -3.67 17.36 12.27
C LEU A 249 -2.36 16.66 12.63
N VAL A 250 -1.27 17.41 12.91
CA VAL A 250 -0.03 16.78 13.38
C VAL A 250 -0.27 16.00 14.66
N GLN A 251 -0.93 16.62 15.65
CA GLN A 251 -1.20 15.96 16.95
C GLN A 251 -2.07 14.71 16.82
N SER A 252 -3.01 14.71 15.87
CA SER A 252 -3.92 13.57 15.65
C SER A 252 -3.30 12.46 14.79
N ASN A 253 -2.40 12.80 13.87
CA ASN A 253 -1.93 11.91 12.82
C ASN A 253 -0.42 11.56 12.92
N LEU A 254 0.34 12.18 13.85
CA LEU A 254 1.69 11.75 14.19
C LEU A 254 1.62 10.80 15.40
N ILE A 255 1.94 9.53 15.18
CA ILE A 255 1.77 8.47 16.18
C ILE A 255 3.10 7.75 16.39
N PRO A 256 3.71 7.82 17.58
CA PRO A 256 4.87 7.00 17.90
C PRO A 256 4.44 5.55 18.14
N VAL A 257 5.19 4.58 17.61
CA VAL A 257 4.86 3.16 17.76
C VAL A 257 6.08 2.31 18.04
N SER A 258 5.97 1.48 19.05
CA SER A 258 6.91 0.42 19.43
C SER A 258 6.34 -0.95 19.06
N ALA A 259 6.32 -1.28 17.78
CA ALA A 259 5.77 -2.54 17.31
C ALA A 259 6.55 -3.77 17.83
N THR A 260 7.87 -3.67 17.95
CA THR A 260 8.71 -4.74 18.50
C THR A 260 8.41 -5.00 19.98
N LEU A 261 8.35 -3.93 20.81
CA LEU A 261 8.00 -4.08 22.21
C LEU A 261 6.61 -4.71 22.38
N PHE A 262 5.62 -4.25 21.59
CA PHE A 262 4.28 -4.84 21.62
C PHE A 262 4.30 -6.34 21.33
N SER A 263 4.96 -6.76 20.24
CA SER A 263 5.05 -8.19 19.88
C SER A 263 5.75 -9.01 20.96
N LEU A 264 6.78 -8.47 21.61
CA LEU A 264 7.49 -9.15 22.69
C LEU A 264 6.65 -9.21 23.98
N LEU A 265 5.86 -8.19 24.28
CA LEU A 265 4.88 -8.21 25.39
C LEU A 265 3.81 -9.28 25.17
N GLU A 266 3.32 -9.42 23.91
CA GLU A 266 2.36 -10.46 23.57
C GLU A 266 2.97 -11.86 23.67
N LYS A 267 4.22 -12.05 23.23
CA LYS A 267 4.96 -13.33 23.43
C LYS A 267 5.15 -13.64 24.92
N TYR A 268 5.47 -12.64 25.73
CA TYR A 268 5.57 -12.82 27.18
C TYR A 268 4.24 -13.24 27.81
N ARG A 269 3.13 -12.59 27.43
CA ARG A 269 1.76 -12.93 27.89
C ARG A 269 1.37 -14.36 27.53
N ARG A 270 1.83 -14.88 26.38
CA ARG A 270 1.55 -16.25 25.90
C ARG A 270 2.55 -17.28 26.37
N GLU A 271 3.54 -16.89 27.18
CA GLU A 271 4.62 -17.76 27.65
C GLU A 271 5.41 -18.43 26.49
N GLU A 272 5.58 -17.72 25.37
CA GLU A 272 6.19 -18.27 24.14
C GLU A 272 7.73 -18.17 24.11
N PHE A 273 8.38 -17.61 25.14
CA PHE A 273 9.83 -17.53 25.20
C PHE A 273 10.50 -18.86 25.57
N GLY A 274 11.57 -19.22 24.86
CA GLY A 274 12.37 -20.44 25.11
C GLY A 274 13.30 -20.36 26.33
N GLY A 275 13.07 -19.40 27.24
CA GLY A 275 13.84 -19.17 28.45
C GLY A 275 14.98 -18.15 28.28
N SER A 276 15.84 -18.01 29.29
CA SER A 276 16.86 -16.94 29.37
C SER A 276 17.92 -16.94 28.27
N ARG A 277 18.09 -18.04 27.55
CA ARG A 277 19.01 -18.16 26.39
C ARG A 277 18.37 -17.75 25.07
N ASP A 278 17.06 -17.57 25.05
CA ASP A 278 16.35 -17.11 23.87
C ASP A 278 16.83 -15.72 23.46
N LYS A 279 17.09 -15.55 22.17
CA LYS A 279 17.55 -14.27 21.60
C LYS A 279 16.48 -13.18 21.76
N GLU A 280 15.22 -13.51 21.54
CA GLU A 280 14.10 -12.57 21.64
C GLU A 280 13.84 -12.19 23.09
N TYR A 281 13.92 -13.16 24.03
CA TYR A 281 13.84 -12.84 25.46
C TYR A 281 14.94 -11.87 25.92
N ARG A 282 16.18 -12.06 25.45
CA ARG A 282 17.27 -11.13 25.76
C ARG A 282 17.04 -9.73 25.15
N ALA A 283 16.51 -9.67 23.93
CA ALA A 283 16.13 -8.40 23.32
C ALA A 283 15.00 -7.72 24.12
N PHE A 284 13.99 -8.48 24.55
CA PHE A 284 12.92 -8.01 25.42
C PHE A 284 13.46 -7.41 26.70
N ARG A 285 14.30 -8.14 27.43
CA ARG A 285 14.96 -7.65 28.66
C ARG A 285 15.74 -6.36 28.43
N SER A 286 16.48 -6.28 27.31
CA SER A 286 17.24 -5.06 26.96
C SER A 286 16.32 -3.86 26.71
N ILE A 287 15.16 -4.08 26.11
CA ILE A 287 14.16 -3.02 25.89
C ILE A 287 13.53 -2.60 27.21
N LEU A 288 13.12 -3.55 28.07
CA LEU A 288 12.54 -3.27 29.40
C LEU A 288 13.43 -2.37 30.26
N MET A 289 14.76 -2.60 30.24
CA MET A 289 15.72 -1.77 30.96
C MET A 289 15.67 -0.30 30.53
N LYS A 290 15.38 0.01 29.26
CA LYS A 290 15.23 1.38 28.77
C LYS A 290 13.97 2.07 29.30
N TYR A 291 12.98 1.30 29.72
CA TYR A 291 11.77 1.76 30.39
C TYR A 291 11.86 1.68 31.93
N GLY A 292 13.07 1.46 32.45
CA GLY A 292 13.32 1.45 33.90
C GLY A 292 12.90 0.15 34.59
N ILE A 293 12.59 -0.91 33.87
CA ILE A 293 12.18 -2.21 34.40
C ILE A 293 13.39 -3.13 34.45
N PHE A 294 13.93 -3.37 35.60
CA PHE A 294 15.13 -4.17 35.81
C PHE A 294 14.82 -5.58 36.31
N ASP A 295 13.68 -5.78 36.98
CA ASP A 295 13.22 -7.06 37.51
C ASP A 295 11.88 -7.48 36.87
N GLU A 296 11.70 -8.80 36.63
CA GLU A 296 10.44 -9.32 36.09
C GLU A 296 9.25 -9.19 37.05
N SER A 297 9.52 -9.14 38.35
CA SER A 297 8.47 -8.91 39.35
C SER A 297 7.78 -7.54 39.17
N GLU A 298 8.51 -6.55 38.65
CA GLU A 298 7.99 -5.21 38.35
C GLU A 298 7.12 -5.21 37.08
N LEU A 299 7.38 -6.15 36.18
CA LEU A 299 6.69 -6.20 34.88
C LEU A 299 5.19 -6.43 35.03
N GLY A 300 4.76 -7.27 35.97
CA GLY A 300 3.34 -7.57 36.18
C GLY A 300 2.51 -6.32 36.50
N GLU A 301 3.02 -5.43 37.31
CA GLU A 301 2.36 -4.16 37.70
C GLU A 301 2.41 -3.12 36.57
N GLN A 302 3.46 -3.12 35.76
CA GLN A 302 3.69 -2.11 34.73
C GLN A 302 3.27 -2.59 33.34
N PHE A 303 2.82 -3.84 33.19
CA PHE A 303 2.53 -4.45 31.87
C PHE A 303 1.53 -3.63 31.04
N ALA A 304 0.41 -3.23 31.65
CA ALA A 304 -0.60 -2.44 30.96
C ALA A 304 -0.08 -1.07 30.51
N THR A 305 0.72 -0.43 31.37
CA THR A 305 1.36 0.87 31.06
C THR A 305 2.33 0.74 29.88
N LEU A 306 3.18 -0.29 29.90
CA LEU A 306 4.10 -0.56 28.80
C LEU A 306 3.36 -0.86 27.49
N GLU A 307 2.29 -1.65 27.57
CA GLU A 307 1.46 -1.96 26.40
C GLU A 307 0.84 -0.68 25.81
N ASP A 308 0.32 0.21 26.65
CA ASP A 308 -0.22 1.50 26.22
C ASP A 308 0.87 2.39 25.59
N MET A 309 2.08 2.41 26.17
CA MET A 309 3.23 3.15 25.63
C MET A 309 3.66 2.68 24.23
N THR A 310 3.38 1.42 23.86
CA THR A 310 3.64 0.94 22.49
C THR A 310 2.81 1.65 21.43
N ASN A 311 1.68 2.24 21.80
CA ASN A 311 0.68 2.87 20.94
C ASN A 311 0.09 1.96 19.82
N VAL A 312 0.38 0.67 19.79
CA VAL A 312 -0.18 -0.26 18.79
C VAL A 312 -1.69 -0.38 18.97
N ARG A 313 -2.19 -0.54 20.20
CA ARG A 313 -3.63 -0.57 20.50
C ARG A 313 -4.33 0.75 20.17
N ARG A 314 -3.66 1.88 20.43
CA ARG A 314 -4.14 3.21 20.01
C ARG A 314 -4.27 3.30 18.50
N LEU A 315 -3.26 2.85 17.76
CA LEU A 315 -3.31 2.83 16.30
C LEU A 315 -4.44 1.93 15.78
N LEU A 316 -4.61 0.72 16.31
CA LEU A 316 -5.74 -0.16 16.01
C LEU A 316 -7.08 0.52 16.30
N HIS A 317 -7.21 1.20 17.44
CA HIS A 317 -8.42 1.95 17.77
C HIS A 317 -8.70 3.08 16.77
N ILE A 318 -7.67 3.82 16.35
CA ILE A 318 -7.80 4.85 15.31
C ILE A 318 -8.24 4.23 13.99
N LEU A 319 -7.64 3.12 13.58
CA LEU A 319 -8.04 2.42 12.37
C LEU A 319 -9.50 1.95 12.45
N LYS A 320 -9.92 1.36 13.55
CA LYS A 320 -11.30 0.90 13.76
C LYS A 320 -12.31 2.04 13.81
N THR A 321 -12.01 3.13 14.49
CA THR A 321 -12.97 4.22 14.74
C THR A 321 -12.98 5.28 13.67
N LYS A 322 -11.83 5.78 13.24
CA LYS A 322 -11.75 6.83 12.21
C LYS A 322 -11.86 6.27 10.79
N VAL A 323 -11.28 5.09 10.58
CA VAL A 323 -11.22 4.45 9.27
C VAL A 323 -12.52 3.73 8.98
N VAL A 324 -13.02 2.95 9.94
CA VAL A 324 -14.19 2.08 9.75
C VAL A 324 -15.51 2.83 9.90
N ALA A 325 -15.63 3.77 10.83
CA ALA A 325 -16.86 4.56 10.97
C ALA A 325 -17.17 5.41 9.73
N LYS A 326 -16.14 5.80 8.98
CA LYS A 326 -16.26 6.51 7.70
C LYS A 326 -16.18 5.59 6.48
N TYR A 327 -15.90 4.32 6.68
CA TYR A 327 -15.64 3.35 5.62
C TYR A 327 -16.69 3.36 4.50
N LYS A 328 -17.97 3.30 4.86
CA LYS A 328 -19.07 3.23 3.89
C LYS A 328 -19.26 4.56 3.16
N ASP A 329 -19.23 5.66 3.89
CA ASP A 329 -19.38 7.00 3.32
C ASP A 329 -18.20 7.33 2.40
N GLU A 330 -16.97 7.00 2.82
CA GLU A 330 -15.77 7.23 2.01
C GLU A 330 -15.69 6.33 0.78
N LEU A 331 -16.22 5.10 0.82
CA LEU A 331 -16.36 4.26 -0.38
C LEU A 331 -17.31 4.88 -1.39
N VAL A 332 -18.50 5.31 -0.95
CA VAL A 332 -19.47 5.98 -1.81
C VAL A 332 -18.88 7.26 -2.39
N ASP A 333 -18.29 8.11 -1.55
CA ASP A 333 -17.62 9.33 -1.98
C ASP A 333 -16.45 9.07 -2.93
N GLY A 334 -15.71 7.98 -2.69
CA GLY A 334 -14.63 7.51 -3.57
C GLY A 334 -15.14 7.16 -4.98
N ILE A 335 -16.23 6.39 -5.04
CA ILE A 335 -16.89 6.00 -6.31
C ILE A 335 -17.40 7.26 -7.04
N VAL A 336 -18.05 8.18 -6.33
CA VAL A 336 -18.57 9.44 -6.92
C VAL A 336 -17.42 10.29 -7.47
N ARG A 337 -16.33 10.46 -6.71
CA ARG A 337 -15.14 11.22 -7.17
C ARG A 337 -14.50 10.59 -8.41
N ASP A 338 -14.35 9.27 -8.42
CA ASP A 338 -13.80 8.57 -9.58
C ASP A 338 -14.71 8.74 -10.81
N TYR A 339 -16.03 8.72 -10.61
CA TYR A 339 -17.01 9.01 -11.67
C TYR A 339 -16.85 10.41 -12.26
N ASP A 340 -16.74 11.43 -11.40
CA ASP A 340 -16.57 12.83 -11.82
C ASP A 340 -15.23 13.03 -12.54
N TYR A 341 -14.16 12.39 -12.05
CA TYR A 341 -12.85 12.43 -12.71
C TYR A 341 -12.91 11.82 -14.10
N TYR A 342 -13.44 10.61 -14.23
CA TYR A 342 -13.56 9.97 -15.54
C TYR A 342 -14.54 10.68 -16.46
N GLY A 343 -15.64 11.24 -15.90
CA GLY A 343 -16.58 12.06 -16.63
C GLY A 343 -15.92 13.34 -17.20
N SER A 344 -15.08 13.99 -16.43
CA SER A 344 -14.30 15.16 -16.85
C SER A 344 -13.27 14.79 -17.94
N LYS A 345 -12.60 13.67 -17.78
CA LYS A 345 -11.63 13.14 -18.75
C LYS A 345 -12.29 12.83 -20.10
N ILE A 346 -13.47 12.22 -20.06
CA ILE A 346 -14.29 11.94 -21.26
C ILE A 346 -14.69 13.26 -21.94
N LYS A 347 -15.15 14.25 -21.18
CA LYS A 347 -15.50 15.57 -21.73
C LYS A 347 -14.31 16.24 -22.41
N GLU A 348 -13.12 16.18 -21.80
CA GLU A 348 -11.87 16.70 -22.38
C GLU A 348 -11.55 16.03 -23.73
N LEU A 349 -11.61 14.70 -23.77
CA LEU A 349 -11.35 13.93 -24.98
C LEU A 349 -12.38 14.21 -26.10
N MET A 350 -13.66 14.35 -25.71
CA MET A 350 -14.71 14.72 -26.66
C MET A 350 -14.54 16.15 -27.19
N SER A 351 -14.12 17.09 -26.34
CA SER A 351 -13.80 18.45 -26.77
C SER A 351 -12.63 18.46 -27.76
N LYS A 352 -11.53 17.76 -27.45
CA LYS A 352 -10.39 17.61 -28.38
C LYS A 352 -10.81 17.04 -29.73
N LYS A 353 -11.67 16.01 -29.71
CA LYS A 353 -12.22 15.42 -30.93
C LYS A 353 -13.05 16.41 -31.72
N ARG A 354 -13.96 17.15 -31.04
CA ARG A 354 -14.79 18.17 -31.68
C ARG A 354 -13.94 19.24 -32.36
N THR A 355 -12.93 19.77 -31.66
CA THR A 355 -12.01 20.77 -32.22
C THR A 355 -11.24 20.23 -33.42
N ALA A 356 -10.79 18.95 -33.39
CA ALA A 356 -10.15 18.32 -34.52
C ALA A 356 -11.09 18.16 -35.73
N GLN A 357 -12.35 17.82 -35.47
CA GLN A 357 -13.37 17.74 -36.51
C GLN A 357 -13.71 19.13 -37.11
N GLU A 358 -13.88 20.15 -36.27
CA GLU A 358 -14.13 21.53 -36.71
C GLU A 358 -12.96 22.05 -37.54
N LYS A 359 -11.72 21.77 -37.14
CA LYS A 359 -10.51 22.09 -37.94
C LYS A 359 -10.50 21.36 -39.25
N PHE A 360 -10.82 20.05 -39.25
CA PHE A 360 -10.92 19.26 -40.50
C PHE A 360 -11.96 19.85 -41.47
N ILE A 361 -13.12 20.26 -40.98
CA ILE A 361 -14.18 20.90 -41.80
C ILE A 361 -13.67 22.23 -42.38
N ALA A 362 -13.01 23.05 -41.55
CA ALA A 362 -12.46 24.33 -41.99
C ALA A 362 -11.35 24.14 -43.07
N ASP A 363 -10.47 23.14 -42.89
CA ASP A 363 -9.41 22.82 -43.84
C ASP A 363 -9.95 22.21 -45.16
N THR A 364 -11.15 21.59 -45.14
CA THR A 364 -11.84 21.04 -46.34
C THR A 364 -12.39 22.14 -47.26
N GLN A 365 -12.50 23.38 -46.76
CA GLN A 365 -12.95 24.54 -47.56
C GLN A 365 -11.80 25.20 -48.34
N LYS A 366 -10.56 24.79 -48.14
CA LYS A 366 -9.37 25.28 -48.86
C LYS A 366 -9.15 24.42 -50.13
N GLY A 367 -9.15 24.99 -51.30
CA GLY A 367 -8.96 24.52 -52.68
C GLY A 367 -8.59 23.05 -52.95
N ILE A 368 -9.06 22.53 -54.11
CA ILE A 368 -9.22 21.09 -54.39
C ILE A 368 -7.89 20.32 -54.52
N GLU A 369 -6.81 20.93 -54.97
CA GLU A 369 -5.55 20.21 -55.22
C GLU A 369 -4.68 19.96 -53.96
N GLN A 370 -4.68 20.88 -53.01
CA GLN A 370 -4.01 20.69 -51.72
C GLN A 370 -4.80 19.75 -50.79
N LEU A 371 -6.07 19.58 -51.07
CA LEU A 371 -7.00 18.81 -50.24
C LEU A 371 -6.87 17.30 -50.36
N GLN A 372 -6.39 16.77 -51.47
CA GLN A 372 -6.36 15.31 -51.65
C GLN A 372 -5.29 14.63 -50.79
N GLU A 373 -4.13 15.22 -50.66
CA GLU A 373 -3.09 14.69 -49.77
C GLU A 373 -3.43 14.93 -48.28
N GLU A 374 -3.92 16.12 -47.97
CA GLU A 374 -4.34 16.49 -46.62
C GLU A 374 -5.57 15.69 -46.15
N ARG A 375 -6.50 15.40 -47.11
CA ARG A 375 -7.67 14.56 -46.86
C ARG A 375 -7.28 13.12 -46.50
N ASN A 376 -6.31 12.54 -47.13
CA ASN A 376 -5.88 11.18 -46.81
C ASN A 376 -5.25 11.09 -45.45
N ARG A 377 -4.45 12.09 -45.08
CA ARG A 377 -3.85 12.21 -43.76
C ARG A 377 -4.91 12.40 -42.69
N LYS A 378 -5.88 13.31 -42.93
CA LYS A 378 -6.98 13.59 -42.01
C LYS A 378 -8.00 12.45 -41.89
N LEU A 379 -8.16 11.63 -42.90
CA LEU A 379 -8.99 10.42 -42.83
C LEU A 379 -8.40 9.38 -41.90
N ASN A 380 -7.08 9.22 -41.88
CA ASN A 380 -6.41 8.35 -40.93
C ASN A 380 -6.55 8.87 -39.49
N GLU A 381 -6.34 10.18 -39.29
CA GLU A 381 -6.56 10.79 -37.95
C GLU A 381 -8.03 10.65 -37.50
N LEU A 382 -8.99 10.79 -38.40
CA LEU A 382 -10.42 10.61 -38.11
C LEU A 382 -10.78 9.15 -37.82
N GLN A 383 -10.11 8.22 -38.46
CA GLN A 383 -10.29 6.81 -38.20
C GLN A 383 -9.82 6.44 -36.79
N GLU A 384 -8.63 6.88 -36.39
CA GLU A 384 -8.10 6.68 -35.04
C GLU A 384 -9.00 7.33 -33.97
N ILE A 385 -9.50 8.55 -34.24
CA ILE A 385 -10.43 9.24 -33.32
C ILE A 385 -11.77 8.49 -33.23
N LYS A 386 -12.30 7.92 -34.32
CA LYS A 386 -13.54 7.12 -34.30
C LYS A 386 -13.38 5.83 -33.51
N GLU A 387 -12.25 5.15 -33.65
CA GLU A 387 -11.95 3.95 -32.90
C GLU A 387 -11.85 4.26 -31.42
N SER A 388 -11.14 5.32 -31.05
CA SER A 388 -11.07 5.81 -29.67
C SER A 388 -12.47 6.23 -29.13
N GLN A 389 -13.35 6.77 -29.96
CA GLN A 389 -14.72 7.13 -29.55
C GLN A 389 -15.59 5.90 -29.30
N GLN A 390 -15.45 4.87 -30.12
CA GLN A 390 -16.18 3.61 -29.93
C GLN A 390 -15.76 2.96 -28.62
N GLU A 391 -14.44 2.87 -28.37
CA GLU A 391 -13.90 2.37 -27.12
C GLU A 391 -14.39 3.19 -25.90
N LEU A 392 -14.39 4.52 -26.01
CA LEU A 392 -14.91 5.42 -24.98
C LEU A 392 -16.42 5.24 -24.74
N THR A 393 -17.20 5.07 -25.82
CA THR A 393 -18.65 4.88 -25.70
C THR A 393 -18.98 3.55 -25.02
N GLU A 394 -18.23 2.49 -25.35
CA GLU A 394 -18.36 1.20 -24.69
C GLU A 394 -17.90 1.28 -23.23
N LEU A 395 -16.80 1.98 -22.96
CA LEU A 395 -16.31 2.22 -21.60
C LEU A 395 -17.35 2.97 -20.74
N VAL A 396 -17.94 4.05 -21.28
CA VAL A 396 -18.98 4.82 -20.57
C VAL A 396 -20.21 3.97 -20.27
N LYS A 397 -20.68 3.15 -21.22
CA LYS A 397 -21.81 2.24 -20.99
C LYS A 397 -21.49 1.23 -19.88
N ARG A 398 -20.30 0.65 -19.93
CA ARG A 398 -19.84 -0.31 -18.92
C ARG A 398 -19.70 0.35 -17.55
N LEU A 399 -19.04 1.51 -17.50
CA LEU A 399 -18.89 2.29 -16.26
C LEU A 399 -20.23 2.67 -15.62
N ARG A 400 -21.22 3.10 -16.42
CA ARG A 400 -22.57 3.39 -15.91
C ARG A 400 -23.24 2.18 -15.27
N SER A 401 -23.20 1.04 -15.95
CA SER A 401 -23.80 -0.20 -15.44
C SER A 401 -23.14 -0.61 -14.11
N GLU A 402 -21.82 -0.73 -14.14
CA GLU A 402 -21.04 -1.18 -12.99
C GLU A 402 -21.11 -0.19 -11.79
N MET A 403 -21.19 1.11 -12.08
CA MET A 403 -21.35 2.11 -11.04
C MET A 403 -22.74 2.03 -10.39
N THR A 404 -23.79 1.83 -11.19
CA THR A 404 -25.15 1.65 -10.65
C THR A 404 -25.20 0.41 -9.74
N GLU A 405 -24.64 -0.71 -10.21
CA GLU A 405 -24.57 -1.95 -9.42
C GLU A 405 -23.74 -1.76 -8.13
N ALA A 406 -22.60 -1.04 -8.20
CA ALA A 406 -21.77 -0.79 -7.03
C ALA A 406 -22.43 0.16 -6.02
N ILE A 407 -23.16 1.19 -6.49
CA ILE A 407 -23.92 2.09 -5.63
C ILE A 407 -25.06 1.32 -4.95
N ASP A 408 -25.79 0.51 -5.71
CA ASP A 408 -26.87 -0.31 -5.18
C ASP A 408 -26.36 -1.32 -4.14
N ALA A 409 -25.23 -1.97 -4.41
CA ALA A 409 -24.59 -2.89 -3.48
C ALA A 409 -24.10 -2.15 -2.21
N ALA A 410 -23.44 -1.00 -2.35
CA ALA A 410 -23.01 -0.19 -1.21
C ALA A 410 -24.20 0.33 -0.38
N MET A 411 -25.29 0.73 -1.02
CA MET A 411 -26.52 1.18 -0.34
C MET A 411 -27.21 0.02 0.38
N GLU A 412 -27.17 -1.20 -0.18
CA GLU A 412 -27.72 -2.38 0.47
C GLU A 412 -26.89 -2.81 1.69
N GLU A 413 -25.56 -2.73 1.59
CA GLU A 413 -24.65 -2.93 2.70
C GLU A 413 -24.86 -1.91 3.84
N ILE A 414 -25.08 -0.63 3.48
CA ILE A 414 -25.43 0.42 4.44
C ILE A 414 -26.76 0.13 5.14
N ARG A 415 -27.77 -0.37 4.39
CA ARG A 415 -29.08 -0.74 4.98
C ARG A 415 -28.99 -1.95 5.91
N LYS A 416 -28.15 -2.93 5.60
CA LYS A 416 -27.93 -4.11 6.47
C LYS A 416 -27.21 -3.81 7.77
N ALA A 417 -26.52 -2.67 7.84
CA ALA A 417 -25.74 -2.26 9.01
C ALA A 417 -26.43 -1.21 9.90
N GLN A 418 -27.63 -0.75 9.52
CA GLN A 418 -28.57 -0.02 10.36
C GLN A 418 -29.54 -0.98 11.04
#